data_0234b7c1722b654e829b45c57f6d5a1d
#
_entry.id   0234b7c1722b654e829b45c57f6d5a1d
#
_cell.length_a   1.000
_cell.length_b   1.000
_cell.length_c   1.000
_cell.angle_alpha   90.00
_cell.angle_beta   90.00
_cell.angle_gamma   90.00
#
_symmetry.space_group_name_H-M   'P 1'
#
loop_
_entity.id
_entity.type
_entity.pdbx_description
1 polymer ?
#
loop_
_entity_poly.entity_id
_entity_poly.type
_entity_poly.pdbx_seq_one_letter_code
_entity_poly.pdbx_strand_id
1 'polypeptide(L)'
;DGSTAIGTVTPAVLEPVHRLLALLHEPDAIAVLAPLIEREIHFRLLQSDLAGRIWRMASVGSQSHRIVRAVDWLRANYAQPLRIDELAAHVQMSPSTLHHHFRLLTAMSPLQYQKWLRLNEAKRLMLNEHLDAANAAFRVGYESPSQFSREYSRLFGVTPKRDINGLRRTAVT
;
A
#
# COMPACT_ATOMS: atom_id res chain seq x y z
N ASP A 1 8.04 -24.01 -7.33
CA ASP A 1 6.58 -24.17 -7.27
C ASP A 1 5.97 -23.07 -6.44
N GLY A 2 5.60 -21.97 -7.13
CA GLY A 2 4.86 -20.86 -6.54
C GLY A 2 3.38 -21.20 -6.44
N SER A 3 3.03 -22.14 -5.56
CA SER A 3 1.64 -22.47 -5.28
C SER A 3 0.97 -21.29 -4.57
N THR A 4 0.17 -20.52 -5.30
CA THR A 4 -0.83 -19.64 -4.71
C THR A 4 -1.87 -20.54 -4.05
N ALA A 5 -1.67 -20.89 -2.77
CA ALA A 5 -2.69 -21.62 -2.04
C ALA A 5 -3.78 -20.64 -1.66
N ILE A 6 -4.91 -20.81 -2.26
CA ILE A 6 -6.17 -20.18 -1.89
C ILE A 6 -6.64 -20.88 -0.62
N GLY A 7 -6.55 -20.18 0.54
CA GLY A 7 -7.14 -20.68 1.77
C GLY A 7 -8.66 -20.55 1.70
N THR A 8 -9.36 -21.43 2.42
CA THR A 8 -10.81 -21.32 2.55
C THR A 8 -11.13 -20.14 3.46
N VAL A 9 -11.76 -19.09 2.91
CA VAL A 9 -12.19 -17.94 3.70
C VAL A 9 -13.40 -18.37 4.52
N THR A 10 -13.24 -18.48 5.83
CA THR A 10 -14.33 -18.84 6.74
C THR A 10 -15.21 -17.62 7.08
N PRO A 11 -16.50 -17.79 7.37
CA PRO A 11 -17.36 -16.71 7.85
C PRO A 11 -16.78 -15.97 9.06
N ALA A 12 -16.05 -16.68 9.92
CA ALA A 12 -15.37 -16.11 11.08
C ALA A 12 -14.31 -15.04 10.74
N VAL A 13 -13.71 -15.10 9.53
CA VAL A 13 -12.76 -14.07 9.03
C VAL A 13 -13.48 -12.98 8.26
N LEU A 14 -14.53 -13.33 7.51
CA LEU A 14 -15.29 -12.36 6.71
C LEU A 14 -16.07 -11.36 7.55
N GLU A 15 -16.67 -11.82 8.63
CA GLU A 15 -17.53 -10.97 9.48
C GLU A 15 -16.76 -9.77 10.06
N PRO A 16 -15.60 -9.93 10.73
CA PRO A 16 -14.84 -8.76 11.19
C PRO A 16 -14.30 -7.90 10.05
N VAL A 17 -14.02 -8.46 8.86
CA VAL A 17 -13.65 -7.64 7.68
C VAL A 17 -14.82 -6.76 7.24
N HIS A 18 -16.04 -7.29 7.21
CA HIS A 18 -17.25 -6.48 6.92
C HIS A 18 -17.45 -5.38 7.95
N ARG A 19 -17.27 -5.66 9.25
CA ARG A 19 -17.35 -4.63 10.31
C ARG A 19 -16.29 -3.55 10.14
N LEU A 20 -15.06 -3.92 9.75
CA LEU A 20 -14.00 -2.95 9.49
C LEU A 20 -14.37 -2.03 8.32
N LEU A 21 -14.95 -2.58 7.24
CA LEU A 21 -15.41 -1.79 6.10
C LEU A 21 -16.62 -0.91 6.47
N ALA A 22 -17.51 -1.38 7.34
CA ALA A 22 -18.66 -0.59 7.79
C ALA A 22 -18.25 0.69 8.54
N LEU A 23 -17.08 0.70 9.20
CA LEU A 23 -16.54 1.90 9.85
C LEU A 23 -16.28 3.07 8.89
N LEU A 24 -16.22 2.84 7.59
CA LEU A 24 -16.13 3.92 6.60
C LEU A 24 -17.35 4.85 6.63
N HIS A 25 -18.49 4.36 7.16
CA HIS A 25 -19.70 5.14 7.36
C HIS A 25 -19.77 5.79 8.77
N GLU A 26 -18.78 5.50 9.64
CA GLU A 26 -18.69 5.99 11.02
C GLU A 26 -17.28 6.53 11.31
N PRO A 27 -16.86 7.65 10.68
CA PRO A 27 -15.47 8.12 10.76
C PRO A 27 -14.94 8.35 12.18
N ASP A 28 -15.80 8.81 13.08
CA ASP A 28 -15.45 9.08 14.48
C ASP A 28 -15.13 7.80 15.28
N ALA A 29 -15.66 6.65 14.85
CA ALA A 29 -15.42 5.37 15.48
C ALA A 29 -14.11 4.68 15.00
N ILE A 30 -13.56 5.09 13.86
CA ILE A 30 -12.40 4.42 13.22
C ILE A 30 -11.21 4.35 14.18
N ALA A 31 -10.87 5.46 14.83
CA ALA A 31 -9.68 5.54 15.69
C ALA A 31 -9.73 4.54 16.88
N VAL A 32 -10.93 4.20 17.34
CA VAL A 32 -11.13 3.30 18.49
C VAL A 32 -11.40 1.88 18.03
N LEU A 33 -12.34 1.68 17.11
CA LEU A 33 -12.82 0.35 16.75
C LEU A 33 -11.94 -0.36 15.70
N ALA A 34 -11.32 0.38 14.76
CA ALA A 34 -10.51 -0.28 13.74
C ALA A 34 -9.36 -1.11 14.34
N PRO A 35 -8.55 -0.62 15.30
CA PRO A 35 -7.48 -1.42 15.89
C PRO A 35 -7.97 -2.68 16.63
N LEU A 36 -9.18 -2.66 17.19
CA LEU A 36 -9.78 -3.82 17.86
C LEU A 36 -10.22 -4.88 16.84
N ILE A 37 -10.88 -4.44 15.78
CA ILE A 37 -11.34 -5.32 14.70
C ILE A 37 -10.15 -5.92 13.94
N GLU A 38 -9.11 -5.14 13.68
CA GLU A 38 -7.87 -5.64 13.08
C GLU A 38 -7.22 -6.75 13.93
N ARG A 39 -7.18 -6.59 15.24
CA ARG A 39 -6.69 -7.63 16.17
C ARG A 39 -7.55 -8.90 16.10
N GLU A 40 -8.86 -8.75 16.00
CA GLU A 40 -9.75 -9.89 15.83
C GLU A 40 -9.46 -10.60 14.49
N ILE A 41 -9.32 -9.86 13.38
CA ILE A 41 -8.97 -10.44 12.09
C ILE A 41 -7.65 -11.22 12.19
N HIS A 42 -6.61 -10.63 12.76
CA HIS A 42 -5.33 -11.31 12.96
C HIS A 42 -5.47 -12.58 13.78
N PHE A 43 -6.22 -12.54 14.88
CA PHE A 43 -6.46 -13.70 15.72
C PHE A 43 -7.18 -14.83 14.96
N ARG A 44 -8.24 -14.50 14.19
CA ARG A 44 -8.98 -15.46 13.37
C ARG A 44 -8.10 -16.10 12.28
N LEU A 45 -7.26 -15.28 11.64
CA LEU A 45 -6.30 -15.76 10.64
C LEU A 45 -5.28 -16.71 11.25
N LEU A 46 -4.78 -16.43 12.46
CA LEU A 46 -3.86 -17.32 13.18
C LEU A 46 -4.50 -18.63 13.67
N GLN A 47 -5.83 -18.70 13.76
CA GLN A 47 -6.58 -19.93 14.05
C GLN A 47 -6.98 -20.72 12.81
N SER A 48 -6.79 -20.16 11.62
CA SER A 48 -7.13 -20.81 10.36
C SER A 48 -6.05 -21.78 9.88
N ASP A 49 -6.33 -22.54 8.84
CA ASP A 49 -5.38 -23.36 8.10
C ASP A 49 -4.20 -22.57 7.51
N LEU A 50 -4.35 -21.25 7.41
CA LEU A 50 -3.29 -20.33 6.97
C LEU A 50 -2.28 -19.98 8.08
N ALA A 51 -2.53 -20.33 9.34
CA ALA A 51 -1.69 -19.97 10.49
C ALA A 51 -0.22 -20.31 10.30
N GLY A 52 0.08 -21.54 9.86
CA GLY A 52 1.46 -21.98 9.61
C GLY A 52 2.18 -21.20 8.50
N ARG A 53 1.43 -20.66 7.54
CA ARG A 53 1.98 -19.80 6.47
C ARG A 53 2.22 -18.39 6.99
N ILE A 54 1.27 -17.83 7.74
CA ILE A 54 1.39 -16.53 8.40
C ILE A 54 2.60 -16.52 9.33
N TRP A 55 2.77 -17.57 10.14
CA TRP A 55 3.93 -17.73 11.01
C TRP A 55 5.25 -17.77 10.23
N ARG A 56 5.33 -18.51 9.14
CA ARG A 56 6.54 -18.53 8.28
C ARG A 56 6.81 -17.16 7.65
N MET A 57 5.78 -16.44 7.26
CA MET A 57 5.91 -15.07 6.70
C MET A 57 6.37 -14.07 7.76
N ALA A 58 5.85 -14.17 8.98
CA ALA A 58 6.17 -13.29 10.10
C ALA A 58 7.50 -13.63 10.80
N SER A 59 8.10 -14.80 10.52
CA SER A 59 9.36 -15.22 11.15
C SER A 59 10.48 -14.21 10.88
N VAL A 60 11.12 -13.74 11.93
CA VAL A 60 12.28 -12.85 11.87
C VAL A 60 13.38 -13.48 11.01
N GLY A 61 13.89 -12.72 10.03
CA GLY A 61 14.90 -13.21 9.09
C GLY A 61 14.34 -13.96 7.88
N SER A 62 13.02 -14.23 7.81
CA SER A 62 12.40 -14.79 6.59
C SER A 62 12.51 -13.79 5.42
N GLN A 63 12.47 -14.31 4.18
CA GLN A 63 12.44 -13.47 2.99
C GLN A 63 11.24 -12.51 3.02
N SER A 64 10.08 -12.99 3.48
CA SER A 64 8.86 -12.18 3.62
C SER A 64 9.03 -11.05 4.62
N HIS A 65 9.65 -11.30 5.78
CA HIS A 65 9.95 -10.27 6.77
C HIS A 65 10.88 -9.17 6.20
N ARG A 66 11.89 -9.58 5.43
CA ARG A 66 12.78 -8.61 4.77
C ARG A 66 12.04 -7.77 3.74
N ILE A 67 11.07 -8.33 3.01
CA ILE A 67 10.26 -7.57 2.08
C ILE A 67 9.32 -6.61 2.81
N VAL A 68 8.73 -6.98 3.95
CA VAL A 68 7.96 -6.04 4.78
C VAL A 68 8.82 -4.84 5.18
N ARG A 69 10.06 -5.07 5.62
CA ARG A 69 11.01 -3.99 5.90
C ARG A 69 11.30 -3.12 4.67
N ALA A 70 11.41 -3.71 3.47
CA ALA A 70 11.58 -2.95 2.23
C ALA A 70 10.35 -2.08 1.92
N VAL A 71 9.14 -2.59 2.14
CA VAL A 71 7.88 -1.84 2.00
C VAL A 71 7.83 -0.67 2.98
N ASP A 72 8.18 -0.89 4.25
CA ASP A 72 8.19 0.17 5.27
C ASP A 72 9.23 1.25 4.96
N TRP A 73 10.41 0.84 4.49
CA TRP A 73 11.42 1.77 4.03
C TRP A 73 10.92 2.63 2.85
N LEU A 74 10.28 2.01 1.85
CA LEU A 74 9.69 2.72 0.72
C LEU A 74 8.58 3.69 1.15
N ARG A 75 7.75 3.32 2.12
CA ARG A 75 6.72 4.20 2.69
C ARG A 75 7.32 5.43 3.38
N ALA A 76 8.41 5.24 4.10
CA ALA A 76 9.11 6.34 4.77
C ALA A 76 9.90 7.23 3.81
N ASN A 77 10.34 6.70 2.66
CA ASN A 77 11.28 7.37 1.75
C ASN A 77 10.74 7.53 0.31
N TYR A 78 9.43 7.42 0.10
CA TYR A 78 8.85 7.41 -1.25
C TYR A 78 9.21 8.65 -2.09
N ALA A 79 9.38 9.82 -1.47
CA ALA A 79 9.69 11.06 -2.17
C ALA A 79 11.15 11.14 -2.66
N GLN A 80 12.05 10.33 -2.10
CA GLN A 80 13.47 10.30 -2.46
C GLN A 80 13.70 9.43 -3.70
N PRO A 81 14.78 9.70 -4.49
CA PRO A 81 15.20 8.79 -5.56
C PRO A 81 15.45 7.38 -5.02
N LEU A 82 14.88 6.37 -5.66
CA LEU A 82 15.08 4.98 -5.28
C LEU A 82 16.31 4.39 -5.96
N ARG A 83 17.26 3.94 -5.15
CA ARG A 83 18.39 3.10 -5.59
C ARG A 83 18.18 1.68 -5.10
N ILE A 84 18.00 0.77 -6.04
CA ILE A 84 17.68 -0.64 -5.73
C ILE A 84 18.77 -1.30 -4.90
N ASP A 85 20.03 -0.99 -5.17
CA ASP A 85 21.17 -1.56 -4.46
C ASP A 85 21.17 -1.13 -2.97
N GLU A 86 20.81 0.13 -2.69
CA GLU A 86 20.71 0.65 -1.32
C GLU A 86 19.54 -0.01 -0.58
N LEU A 87 18.38 -0.16 -1.23
CA LEU A 87 17.24 -0.86 -0.64
C LEU A 87 17.56 -2.33 -0.37
N ALA A 88 18.21 -2.99 -1.31
CA ALA A 88 18.62 -4.40 -1.17
C ALA A 88 19.60 -4.59 0.00
N ALA A 89 20.61 -3.72 0.12
CA ALA A 89 21.55 -3.71 1.23
C ALA A 89 20.84 -3.46 2.57
N HIS A 90 19.91 -2.50 2.63
CA HIS A 90 19.14 -2.19 3.83
C HIS A 90 18.37 -3.40 4.38
N VAL A 91 17.86 -4.25 3.51
CA VAL A 91 17.11 -5.46 3.90
C VAL A 91 17.94 -6.74 3.84
N GLN A 92 19.25 -6.62 3.62
CA GLN A 92 20.20 -7.75 3.56
C GLN A 92 19.81 -8.79 2.50
N MET A 93 19.50 -8.33 1.31
CA MET A 93 19.19 -9.16 0.14
C MET A 93 20.05 -8.74 -1.06
N SER A 94 20.24 -9.65 -2.02
CA SER A 94 20.74 -9.24 -3.34
C SER A 94 19.62 -8.50 -4.12
N PRO A 95 19.95 -7.58 -5.04
CA PRO A 95 18.95 -6.91 -5.87
C PRO A 95 18.00 -7.87 -6.59
N SER A 96 18.51 -8.97 -7.14
CA SER A 96 17.69 -9.98 -7.81
C SER A 96 16.73 -10.70 -6.88
N THR A 97 17.20 -11.07 -5.69
CA THR A 97 16.38 -11.70 -4.65
C THR A 97 15.31 -10.73 -4.15
N LEU A 98 15.66 -9.47 -3.93
CA LEU A 98 14.71 -8.41 -3.57
C LEU A 98 13.62 -8.28 -4.64
N HIS A 99 13.97 -8.12 -5.91
CA HIS A 99 13.01 -8.00 -7.00
C HIS A 99 12.05 -9.19 -7.07
N HIS A 100 12.59 -10.41 -6.99
CA HIS A 100 11.79 -11.63 -7.05
C HIS A 100 10.75 -11.70 -5.90
N HIS A 101 11.22 -11.61 -4.65
CA HIS A 101 10.34 -11.74 -3.49
C HIS A 101 9.41 -10.54 -3.30
N PHE A 102 9.86 -9.34 -3.66
CA PHE A 102 9.02 -8.14 -3.61
C PHE A 102 7.84 -8.28 -4.56
N ARG A 103 8.08 -8.77 -5.79
CA ARG A 103 7.02 -9.01 -6.77
C ARG A 103 6.07 -10.12 -6.38
N LEU A 104 6.58 -11.18 -5.75
CA LEU A 104 5.73 -12.26 -5.21
C LEU A 104 4.75 -11.78 -4.14
N LEU A 105 5.18 -10.84 -3.28
CA LEU A 105 4.36 -10.35 -2.16
C LEU A 105 3.46 -9.17 -2.53
N THR A 106 3.91 -8.29 -3.42
CA THR A 106 3.20 -7.03 -3.72
C THR A 106 2.57 -7.00 -5.11
N ALA A 107 2.83 -8.00 -5.96
CA ALA A 107 2.53 -8.03 -7.39
C ALA A 107 3.20 -6.89 -8.20
N MET A 108 4.09 -6.11 -7.59
CA MET A 108 4.77 -4.96 -8.18
C MET A 108 6.28 -5.07 -8.04
N SER A 109 7.05 -4.40 -8.91
CA SER A 109 8.46 -4.14 -8.62
C SER A 109 8.60 -3.03 -7.56
N PRO A 110 9.75 -2.94 -6.85
CA PRO A 110 9.97 -1.85 -5.88
C PRO A 110 9.76 -0.46 -6.47
N LEU A 111 10.20 -0.22 -7.71
CA LEU A 111 10.02 1.06 -8.41
C LEU A 111 8.55 1.33 -8.75
N GLN A 112 7.79 0.31 -9.18
CA GLN A 112 6.36 0.45 -9.43
C GLN A 112 5.61 0.75 -8.13
N TYR A 113 5.99 0.11 -7.05
CA TYR A 113 5.41 0.34 -5.72
C TYR A 113 5.70 1.77 -5.22
N GLN A 114 6.94 2.27 -5.37
CA GLN A 114 7.27 3.66 -5.05
C GLN A 114 6.41 4.65 -5.86
N LYS A 115 6.28 4.43 -7.17
CA LYS A 115 5.43 5.27 -8.01
C LYS A 115 3.97 5.25 -7.55
N TRP A 116 3.46 4.08 -7.20
CA TRP A 116 2.12 3.92 -6.66
C TRP A 116 1.94 4.72 -5.36
N LEU A 117 2.90 4.65 -4.43
CA LEU A 117 2.89 5.46 -3.20
C LEU A 117 2.86 6.96 -3.51
N ARG A 118 3.74 7.44 -4.40
CA ARG A 118 3.80 8.85 -4.80
C ARG A 118 2.48 9.34 -5.37
N LEU A 119 1.88 8.57 -6.26
CA LEU A 119 0.63 8.98 -6.92
C LEU A 119 -0.56 9.01 -5.95
N ASN A 120 -0.66 8.03 -5.04
CA ASN A 120 -1.69 8.01 -4.01
C ASN A 120 -1.51 9.15 -3.01
N GLU A 121 -0.27 9.41 -2.57
CA GLU A 121 -0.01 10.53 -1.67
C GLU A 121 -0.27 11.89 -2.34
N ALA A 122 0.11 12.07 -3.60
CA ALA A 122 -0.23 13.27 -4.35
C ALA A 122 -1.75 13.49 -4.43
N LYS A 123 -2.51 12.41 -4.66
CA LYS A 123 -3.98 12.45 -4.65
C LYS A 123 -4.52 12.91 -3.29
N ARG A 124 -3.99 12.36 -2.19
CA ARG A 124 -4.32 12.76 -0.82
C ARG A 124 -4.03 14.25 -0.57
N LEU A 125 -2.83 14.72 -0.96
CA LEU A 125 -2.41 16.10 -0.81
C LEU A 125 -3.31 17.07 -1.60
N MET A 126 -3.65 16.70 -2.83
CA MET A 126 -4.55 17.51 -3.65
C MET A 126 -5.97 17.56 -3.07
N LEU A 127 -6.47 16.44 -2.52
CA LEU A 127 -7.81 16.38 -1.93
C LEU A 127 -7.89 17.16 -0.60
N ASN A 128 -7.01 16.83 0.34
CA ASN A 128 -7.12 17.24 1.74
C ASN A 128 -6.38 18.56 2.02
N GLU A 129 -5.23 18.78 1.38
CA GLU A 129 -4.41 19.99 1.57
C GLU A 129 -4.59 21.01 0.45
N HIS A 130 -5.49 20.75 -0.50
CA HIS A 130 -5.83 21.64 -1.61
C HIS A 130 -4.63 22.05 -2.49
N LEU A 131 -3.54 21.26 -2.49
CA LEU A 131 -2.42 21.51 -3.40
C LEU A 131 -2.86 21.37 -4.86
N ASP A 132 -2.31 22.20 -5.73
CA ASP A 132 -2.43 21.98 -7.16
C ASP A 132 -1.57 20.78 -7.63
N ALA A 133 -1.80 20.32 -8.85
CA ALA A 133 -1.15 19.13 -9.38
C ALA A 133 0.38 19.28 -9.51
N ALA A 134 0.88 20.48 -9.78
CA ALA A 134 2.32 20.71 -9.93
C ALA A 134 3.01 20.68 -8.57
N ASN A 135 2.46 21.38 -7.58
CA ASN A 135 2.98 21.39 -6.22
C ASN A 135 2.89 19.99 -5.57
N ALA A 136 1.78 19.29 -5.78
CA ALA A 136 1.65 17.90 -5.32
C ALA A 136 2.71 16.98 -5.96
N ALA A 137 2.97 17.12 -7.27
CA ALA A 137 3.99 16.36 -7.96
C ALA A 137 5.38 16.57 -7.34
N PHE A 138 5.79 17.82 -7.15
CA PHE A 138 7.08 18.14 -6.53
C PHE A 138 7.18 17.62 -5.09
N ARG A 139 6.11 17.75 -4.31
CA ARG A 139 6.08 17.31 -2.91
C ARG A 139 6.30 15.79 -2.77
N VAL A 140 5.83 15.01 -3.74
CA VAL A 140 6.00 13.55 -3.72
C VAL A 140 7.23 13.06 -4.49
N GLY A 141 8.10 13.97 -4.93
CA GLY A 141 9.40 13.64 -5.53
C GLY A 141 9.39 13.45 -7.05
N TYR A 142 8.41 13.99 -7.77
CA TYR A 142 8.52 14.14 -9.24
C TYR A 142 9.27 15.42 -9.59
N GLU A 143 10.19 15.32 -10.55
CA GLU A 143 10.92 16.47 -11.10
C GLU A 143 10.14 17.15 -12.23
N SER A 144 9.18 16.46 -12.83
CA SER A 144 8.38 16.93 -13.95
C SER A 144 6.88 16.76 -13.70
N PRO A 145 6.12 17.86 -13.56
CA PRO A 145 4.66 17.81 -13.50
C PRO A 145 3.99 17.14 -14.70
N SER A 146 4.62 17.23 -15.88
CA SER A 146 4.15 16.55 -17.09
C SER A 146 4.30 15.03 -17.01
N GLN A 147 5.40 14.56 -16.45
CA GLN A 147 5.60 13.12 -16.18
C GLN A 147 4.59 12.64 -15.15
N PHE A 148 4.44 13.36 -14.04
CA PHE A 148 3.44 13.09 -13.01
C PHE A 148 2.04 12.96 -13.61
N SER A 149 1.59 13.93 -14.39
CA SER A 149 0.23 13.94 -14.97
C SER A 149 -0.02 12.73 -15.87
N ARG A 150 0.99 12.29 -16.65
CA ARG A 150 0.89 11.09 -17.49
C ARG A 150 0.80 9.81 -16.65
N GLU A 151 1.65 9.68 -15.64
CA GLU A 151 1.66 8.50 -14.76
C GLU A 151 0.39 8.45 -13.89
N TYR A 152 -0.08 9.60 -13.41
CA TYR A 152 -1.35 9.72 -12.70
C TYR A 152 -2.53 9.25 -13.55
N SER A 153 -2.63 9.77 -14.79
CA SER A 153 -3.71 9.39 -15.70
C SER A 153 -3.68 7.91 -16.09
N ARG A 154 -2.47 7.32 -16.15
CA ARG A 154 -2.32 5.87 -16.40
C ARG A 154 -2.83 5.04 -15.23
N LEU A 155 -2.61 5.50 -13.98
CA LEU A 155 -3.03 4.76 -12.78
C LEU A 155 -4.52 4.93 -12.50
N PHE A 156 -5.03 6.16 -12.57
CA PHE A 156 -6.40 6.50 -12.14
C PHE A 156 -7.41 6.64 -13.30
N GLY A 157 -6.96 6.55 -14.55
CA GLY A 157 -7.82 6.66 -15.74
C GLY A 157 -8.22 8.09 -16.11
N VAL A 158 -7.93 9.08 -15.27
CA VAL A 158 -8.31 10.49 -15.45
C VAL A 158 -7.18 11.43 -15.04
N THR A 159 -7.17 12.65 -15.59
CA THR A 159 -6.15 13.64 -15.21
C THR A 159 -6.31 14.11 -13.77
N PRO A 160 -5.21 14.50 -13.08
CA PRO A 160 -5.25 14.92 -11.68
C PRO A 160 -6.35 15.94 -11.36
N LYS A 161 -6.42 17.02 -12.15
CA LYS A 161 -7.41 18.09 -11.96
C LYS A 161 -8.86 17.57 -12.08
N ARG A 162 -9.11 16.71 -13.07
CA ARG A 162 -10.46 16.19 -13.31
C ARG A 162 -10.89 15.21 -12.20
N ASP A 163 -9.97 14.37 -11.76
CA ASP A 163 -10.21 13.43 -10.66
C ASP A 163 -10.57 14.16 -9.36
N ILE A 164 -9.73 15.12 -8.95
CA ILE A 164 -9.94 15.87 -7.71
C ILE A 164 -11.22 16.70 -7.74
N ASN A 165 -11.53 17.34 -8.86
CA ASN A 165 -12.78 18.10 -9.00
C ASN A 165 -14.03 17.18 -8.97
N GLY A 166 -13.91 15.96 -9.48
CA GLY A 166 -14.97 14.96 -9.39
C GLY A 166 -15.23 14.55 -7.94
N LEU A 167 -14.17 14.14 -7.24
CA LEU A 167 -14.24 13.69 -5.85
C LEU A 167 -14.77 14.76 -4.89
N ARG A 168 -14.33 16.01 -5.05
CA ARG A 168 -14.83 17.12 -4.22
C ARG A 168 -16.33 17.38 -4.42
N ARG A 169 -16.85 17.22 -5.63
CA ARG A 169 -18.29 17.36 -5.90
C ARG A 169 -19.11 16.26 -5.23
N THR A 170 -18.63 15.05 -5.25
CA THR A 170 -19.32 13.91 -4.63
C THR A 170 -19.32 13.97 -3.10
N ALA A 171 -18.32 14.63 -2.49
CA ALA A 171 -18.25 14.79 -1.03
C ALA A 171 -19.17 15.89 -0.46
N VAL A 172 -19.79 16.71 -1.31
CA VAL A 172 -20.67 17.83 -0.90
C VAL A 172 -22.16 17.48 -1.06
N THR A 173 -22.46 16.29 -1.62
CA THR A 173 -23.82 15.79 -1.82
C THR A 173 -24.18 14.79 -0.74
#